data_96bef73d43489b59f7c1d3b0c8664952
#
_entry.id   96bef73d43489b59f7c1d3b0c8664952
#
_cell.length_a   1.000
_cell.length_b   1.000
_cell.length_c   1.000
_cell.angle_alpha   90.00
_cell.angle_beta   90.00
_cell.angle_gamma   90.00
#
_symmetry.space_group_name_H-M   'P 1'
#
loop_
_entity.id
_entity.type
_entity.pdbx_description
1 polymer ?
#
loop_
_entity_poly.entity_id
_entity_poly.type
_entity_poly.pdbx_seq_one_letter_code
_entity_poly.pdbx_strand_id
1 'polypeptide(L)'
;MEITRKNYEGIPMQKGTHPQSVRVGNFLFLSGALARDTDAEFGDIGQQTEAIFQRIKHIVEKEGGTLDNVVKITNFVMDNSPAATEATQAVRVRFFGDNLPASTRVRVAALAEPHLLIEIDAIAVLDD
;
A
#
# COMPACT_ATOMS: atom_id res chain seq x y z
N MET A 1 -14.45 -15.28 17.22
CA MET A 1 -13.87 -14.25 16.33
C MET A 1 -13.25 -14.94 15.13
N GLU A 2 -13.67 -14.56 13.94
CA GLU A 2 -13.13 -15.13 12.72
C GLU A 2 -11.98 -14.28 12.20
N ILE A 3 -10.91 -14.93 11.79
CA ILE A 3 -9.76 -14.27 11.16
C ILE A 3 -9.62 -14.85 9.76
N THR A 4 -9.74 -14.01 8.73
CA THR A 4 -9.67 -14.43 7.34
C THR A 4 -8.40 -13.89 6.69
N ARG A 5 -7.64 -14.79 6.06
CA ARG A 5 -6.39 -14.46 5.39
C ARG A 5 -6.55 -14.69 3.90
N LYS A 6 -6.16 -13.72 3.08
CA LYS A 6 -6.41 -13.79 1.63
C LYS A 6 -5.24 -13.31 0.79
N ASN A 7 -5.18 -13.91 -0.40
CA ASN A 7 -4.44 -13.37 -1.53
C ASN A 7 -5.47 -13.02 -2.61
N TYR A 8 -5.09 -12.15 -3.54
CA TYR A 8 -6.03 -11.58 -4.52
C TYR A 8 -5.58 -11.86 -5.93
N GLU A 9 -6.53 -12.25 -6.77
CA GLU A 9 -6.29 -12.38 -8.20
C GLU A 9 -5.88 -11.02 -8.77
N GLY A 10 -4.89 -11.02 -9.66
CA GLY A 10 -4.35 -9.80 -10.25
C GLY A 10 -3.16 -9.21 -9.50
N ILE A 11 -2.85 -9.71 -8.30
CA ILE A 11 -1.67 -9.31 -7.55
C ILE A 11 -0.80 -10.55 -7.33
N PRO A 12 0.45 -10.57 -7.86
CA PRO A 12 1.32 -11.72 -7.67
C PRO A 12 1.55 -12.03 -6.19
N MET A 13 1.43 -13.30 -5.85
CA MET A 13 1.52 -13.79 -4.50
C MET A 13 2.99 -13.96 -4.09
N GLN A 14 3.33 -13.53 -2.89
CA GLN A 14 4.60 -13.89 -2.27
C GLN A 14 4.58 -15.39 -1.95
N LYS A 15 5.72 -16.06 -2.10
CA LYS A 15 5.78 -17.53 -2.03
C LYS A 15 5.47 -18.07 -0.64
N GLY A 16 4.20 -18.02 -0.22
CA GLY A 16 3.73 -18.66 0.99
C GLY A 16 4.23 -18.07 2.31
N THR A 17 4.88 -16.89 2.29
CA THR A 17 5.46 -16.32 3.50
C THR A 17 4.48 -15.46 4.28
N HIS A 18 3.48 -14.88 3.59
CA HIS A 18 2.43 -14.08 4.24
C HIS A 18 1.26 -13.85 3.28
N PRO A 19 0.05 -13.65 3.80
CA PRO A 19 -1.10 -13.28 2.96
C PRO A 19 -1.00 -11.81 2.58
N GLN A 20 -1.76 -11.40 1.58
CA GLN A 20 -1.85 -10.00 1.19
C GLN A 20 -2.74 -9.21 2.13
N SER A 21 -3.70 -9.86 2.76
CA SER A 21 -4.52 -9.21 3.79
C SER A 21 -4.91 -10.19 4.88
N VAL A 22 -5.24 -9.60 6.05
CA VAL A 22 -5.88 -10.30 7.16
C VAL A 22 -7.07 -9.47 7.58
N ARG A 23 -8.25 -10.09 7.61
CA ARG A 23 -9.48 -9.43 8.02
C ARG A 23 -9.94 -9.95 9.38
N VAL A 24 -10.25 -9.04 10.29
CA VAL A 24 -10.80 -9.35 11.61
C VAL A 24 -11.99 -8.42 11.83
N GLY A 25 -13.22 -8.97 11.79
CA GLY A 25 -14.42 -8.13 11.84
C GLY A 25 -14.42 -7.13 10.68
N ASN A 26 -14.50 -5.85 11.01
CA ASN A 26 -14.46 -4.77 10.01
C ASN A 26 -13.05 -4.23 9.74
N PHE A 27 -12.05 -4.73 10.48
CA PHE A 27 -10.67 -4.32 10.28
C PHE A 27 -10.01 -5.14 9.18
N LEU A 28 -9.35 -4.45 8.27
CA LEU A 28 -8.60 -5.08 7.19
C LEU A 28 -7.14 -4.61 7.29
N PHE A 29 -6.25 -5.55 7.53
CA PHE A 29 -4.82 -5.29 7.63
C PHE A 29 -4.17 -5.75 6.33
N LEU A 30 -3.47 -4.84 5.64
CA LEU A 30 -2.79 -5.17 4.41
C LEU A 30 -1.29 -5.31 4.68
N SER A 31 -0.69 -6.37 4.13
CA SER A 31 0.76 -6.51 4.13
C SER A 31 1.38 -5.40 3.28
N GLY A 32 2.65 -5.11 3.51
CA GLY A 32 3.37 -4.10 2.75
C GLY A 32 3.30 -4.37 1.26
N ALA A 33 2.88 -3.37 0.49
CA ALA A 33 2.78 -3.44 -0.95
C ALA A 33 3.98 -2.77 -1.60
N LEU A 34 4.46 -3.38 -2.66
CA LEU A 34 5.58 -2.90 -3.48
C LEU A 34 5.13 -2.80 -4.93
N ALA A 35 5.90 -2.08 -5.73
CA ALA A 35 5.63 -1.98 -7.17
C ALA A 35 6.13 -3.18 -7.98
N ARG A 36 6.59 -4.24 -7.31
CA ARG A 36 7.09 -5.45 -7.96
C ARG A 36 6.01 -6.04 -8.88
N ASP A 37 6.44 -6.46 -10.06
CA ASP A 37 5.58 -7.07 -11.08
C ASP A 37 4.49 -6.10 -11.60
N THR A 38 4.78 -4.81 -11.58
CA THR A 38 3.97 -3.78 -12.24
C THR A 38 4.82 -3.09 -13.30
N ASP A 39 4.17 -2.29 -14.16
CA ASP A 39 4.88 -1.50 -15.16
C ASP A 39 5.80 -0.45 -14.52
N ALA A 40 5.55 -0.11 -13.25
CA ALA A 40 6.32 0.88 -12.51
C ALA A 40 7.47 0.28 -11.69
N GLU A 41 7.70 -1.01 -11.76
CA GLU A 41 8.69 -1.67 -10.90
C GLU A 41 10.07 -0.99 -10.95
N PHE A 42 10.49 -0.56 -12.12
CA PHE A 42 11.78 0.12 -12.33
C PHE A 42 11.60 1.63 -12.54
N GLY A 43 10.43 2.16 -12.21
CA GLY A 43 10.14 3.58 -12.33
C GLY A 43 10.65 4.40 -11.16
N ASP A 44 10.32 5.69 -11.17
CA ASP A 44 10.68 6.59 -10.06
C ASP A 44 9.74 6.36 -8.86
N ILE A 45 10.03 7.05 -7.74
CA ILE A 45 9.27 6.83 -6.51
C ILE A 45 7.80 7.24 -6.65
N GLY A 46 7.49 8.27 -7.43
CA GLY A 46 6.10 8.67 -7.70
C GLY A 46 5.34 7.61 -8.47
N GLN A 47 5.95 7.05 -9.51
CA GLN A 47 5.36 5.99 -10.30
C GLN A 47 5.14 4.72 -9.46
N GLN A 48 6.11 4.37 -8.62
CA GLN A 48 5.98 3.22 -7.74
C GLN A 48 4.88 3.43 -6.70
N THR A 49 4.78 4.63 -6.14
CA THR A 49 3.72 4.98 -5.19
C THR A 49 2.34 4.83 -5.82
N GLU A 50 2.18 5.28 -7.06
CA GLU A 50 0.91 5.12 -7.79
C GLU A 50 0.54 3.65 -7.95
N ALA A 51 1.49 2.81 -8.37
CA ALA A 51 1.25 1.38 -8.54
C ALA A 51 0.85 0.72 -7.20
N ILE A 52 1.47 1.14 -6.10
CA ILE A 52 1.15 0.62 -4.77
C ILE A 52 -0.27 1.01 -4.37
N PHE A 53 -0.66 2.27 -4.55
CA PHE A 53 -2.03 2.68 -4.21
C PHE A 53 -3.07 2.00 -5.10
N GLN A 54 -2.76 1.68 -6.35
CA GLN A 54 -3.64 0.88 -7.19
C GLN A 54 -3.84 -0.52 -6.60
N ARG A 55 -2.78 -1.13 -6.07
CA ARG A 55 -2.88 -2.45 -5.41
C ARG A 55 -3.71 -2.38 -4.13
N ILE A 56 -3.48 -1.38 -3.30
CA ILE A 56 -4.25 -1.17 -2.08
C ILE A 56 -5.73 -0.97 -2.42
N LYS A 57 -6.01 -0.15 -3.42
CA LYS A 57 -7.37 0.08 -3.91
C LYS A 57 -8.03 -1.22 -4.36
N HIS A 58 -7.32 -2.03 -5.14
CA HIS A 58 -7.82 -3.31 -5.63
C HIS A 58 -8.23 -4.23 -4.47
N ILE A 59 -7.38 -4.35 -3.46
CA ILE A 59 -7.64 -5.21 -2.31
C ILE A 59 -8.85 -4.70 -1.53
N VAL A 60 -8.90 -3.41 -1.22
CA VAL A 60 -10.01 -2.84 -0.43
C VAL A 60 -11.33 -2.97 -1.17
N GLU A 61 -11.32 -2.77 -2.49
CA GLU A 61 -12.55 -2.91 -3.29
C GLU A 61 -13.02 -4.36 -3.37
N LYS A 62 -12.12 -5.32 -3.39
CA LYS A 62 -12.49 -6.75 -3.33
C LYS A 62 -13.08 -7.13 -1.98
N GLU A 63 -12.81 -6.37 -0.94
CA GLU A 63 -13.40 -6.58 0.39
C GLU A 63 -14.66 -5.73 0.62
N GLY A 64 -15.16 -5.05 -0.41
CA GLY A 64 -16.41 -4.30 -0.35
C GLY A 64 -16.26 -2.84 0.08
N GLY A 65 -15.03 -2.32 0.16
CA GLY A 65 -14.79 -0.93 0.54
C GLY A 65 -14.27 -0.08 -0.61
N THR A 66 -13.76 1.08 -0.26
CA THR A 66 -13.06 1.99 -1.17
C THR A 66 -11.83 2.54 -0.46
N LEU A 67 -11.03 3.35 -1.16
CA LEU A 67 -9.89 4.00 -0.52
C LEU A 67 -10.30 4.90 0.65
N ASP A 68 -11.55 5.36 0.69
CA ASP A 68 -12.05 6.14 1.83
C ASP A 68 -12.07 5.34 3.13
N ASN A 69 -12.04 4.02 3.04
CA ASN A 69 -11.99 3.14 4.20
C ASN A 69 -10.58 2.95 4.77
N VAL A 70 -9.54 3.39 4.03
CA VAL A 70 -8.16 3.29 4.51
C VAL A 70 -7.92 4.38 5.54
N VAL A 71 -7.59 3.98 6.78
CA VAL A 71 -7.46 4.91 7.89
C VAL A 71 -6.01 5.15 8.31
N LYS A 72 -5.10 4.24 7.95
CA LYS A 72 -3.69 4.35 8.32
C LYS A 72 -2.82 3.76 7.24
N ILE A 73 -1.75 4.48 6.88
CA ILE A 73 -0.67 3.94 6.04
C ILE A 73 0.67 4.20 6.72
N THR A 74 1.62 3.30 6.49
CA THR A 74 3.02 3.51 6.86
C THR A 74 3.84 3.38 5.59
N ASN A 75 4.65 4.42 5.34
CA ASN A 75 5.47 4.54 4.13
C ASN A 75 6.93 4.29 4.48
N PHE A 76 7.51 3.23 3.94
CA PHE A 76 8.92 2.89 4.09
C PHE A 76 9.63 3.32 2.81
N VAL A 77 10.52 4.31 2.89
CA VAL A 77 11.13 4.92 1.71
C VAL A 77 12.65 4.80 1.75
N MET A 78 13.24 4.66 0.56
CA MET A 78 14.70 4.65 0.40
C MET A 78 15.26 6.06 0.35
N ASP A 79 14.49 7.02 -0.17
CA ASP A 79 14.87 8.41 -0.33
C ASP A 79 13.86 9.30 0.40
N ASN A 80 14.34 10.07 1.37
CA ASN A 80 13.51 10.98 2.16
C ASN A 80 13.85 12.46 1.83
N SER A 81 14.39 12.72 0.64
CA SER A 81 14.67 14.08 0.18
C SER A 81 13.37 14.87 0.02
N PRO A 82 13.44 16.22 0.01
CA PRO A 82 12.25 17.04 -0.27
C PRO A 82 11.56 16.69 -1.58
N ALA A 83 12.31 16.41 -2.64
CA ALA A 83 11.74 16.07 -3.94
C ALA A 83 11.00 14.73 -3.90
N ALA A 84 11.58 13.70 -3.27
CA ALA A 84 10.93 12.39 -3.13
C ALA A 84 9.69 12.50 -2.25
N THR A 85 9.76 13.25 -1.17
CA THR A 85 8.62 13.48 -0.28
C THR A 85 7.47 14.15 -1.02
N GLU A 86 7.75 15.21 -1.78
CA GLU A 86 6.75 15.92 -2.56
C GLU A 86 6.11 15.01 -3.62
N ALA A 87 6.91 14.21 -4.31
CA ALA A 87 6.40 13.29 -5.32
C ALA A 87 5.42 12.27 -4.74
N THR A 88 5.74 11.69 -3.58
CA THR A 88 4.86 10.71 -2.94
C THR A 88 3.61 11.36 -2.37
N GLN A 89 3.72 12.56 -1.81
CA GLN A 89 2.57 13.29 -1.27
C GLN A 89 1.60 13.69 -2.37
N ALA A 90 2.08 14.10 -3.54
CA ALA A 90 1.24 14.46 -4.68
C ALA A 90 0.38 13.27 -5.12
N VAL A 91 0.97 12.08 -5.18
CA VAL A 91 0.23 10.86 -5.52
C VAL A 91 -0.81 10.54 -4.45
N ARG A 92 -0.45 10.66 -3.17
CA ARG A 92 -1.36 10.40 -2.05
C ARG A 92 -2.61 11.28 -2.13
N VAL A 93 -2.43 12.58 -2.33
CA VAL A 93 -3.55 13.52 -2.42
C VAL A 93 -4.44 13.17 -3.61
N ARG A 94 -3.86 12.78 -4.73
CA ARG A 94 -4.63 12.42 -5.92
C ARG A 94 -5.49 11.18 -5.69
N PHE A 95 -4.98 10.17 -4.96
CA PHE A 95 -5.71 8.93 -4.70
C PHE A 95 -6.75 9.07 -3.59
N PHE A 96 -6.43 9.79 -2.51
CA PHE A 96 -7.30 9.83 -1.32
C PHE A 96 -8.19 11.08 -1.25
N GLY A 97 -7.86 12.14 -1.99
CA GLY A 97 -8.67 13.36 -2.00
C GLY A 97 -8.82 13.96 -0.60
N ASP A 98 -10.07 14.17 -0.20
CA ASP A 98 -10.37 14.76 1.11
C ASP A 98 -10.31 13.76 2.26
N ASN A 99 -10.21 12.47 1.97
CA ASN A 99 -10.23 11.42 2.98
C ASN A 99 -8.84 10.81 3.16
N LEU A 100 -7.88 11.64 3.54
CA LEU A 100 -6.50 11.23 3.73
C LEU A 100 -6.36 10.32 4.95
N PRO A 101 -5.63 9.21 4.84
CA PRO A 101 -5.34 8.36 6.00
C PRO A 101 -4.32 9.01 6.92
N ALA A 102 -4.31 8.59 8.18
CA ALA A 102 -3.17 8.87 9.05
C ALA A 102 -1.93 8.24 8.41
N SER A 103 -0.80 8.94 8.45
CA SER A 103 0.37 8.54 7.68
C SER A 103 1.65 8.70 8.50
N THR A 104 2.50 7.70 8.44
CA THR A 104 3.86 7.73 8.99
C THR A 104 4.84 7.48 7.85
N ARG A 105 5.96 8.20 7.85
CA ARG A 105 7.01 8.05 6.84
C ARG A 105 8.33 7.74 7.53
N VAL A 106 9.00 6.68 7.10
CA VAL A 106 10.28 6.24 7.67
C VAL A 106 11.24 5.95 6.52
N ARG A 107 12.43 6.55 6.59
CA ARG A 107 13.51 6.15 5.70
C ARG A 107 14.12 4.86 6.21
N VAL A 108 14.28 3.88 5.31
CA VAL A 108 14.85 2.57 5.65
C VAL A 108 16.18 2.35 4.94
N ALA A 109 16.99 1.46 5.48
CA ALA A 109 18.30 1.15 4.91
C ALA A 109 18.19 0.36 3.61
N ALA A 110 17.14 -0.48 3.48
CA ALA A 110 16.92 -1.31 2.29
C ALA A 110 15.47 -1.78 2.26
N LEU A 111 14.98 -2.05 1.07
CA LEU A 111 13.74 -2.79 0.82
C LEU A 111 14.11 -4.13 0.18
N ALA A 112 13.13 -4.86 -0.33
CA ALA A 112 13.36 -6.22 -0.82
C ALA A 112 14.39 -6.29 -1.95
N GLU A 113 14.46 -5.25 -2.80
CA GLU A 113 15.40 -5.19 -3.92
C GLU A 113 15.86 -3.74 -4.12
N PRO A 114 17.08 -3.52 -4.68
CA PRO A 114 17.64 -2.16 -4.76
C PRO A 114 16.81 -1.16 -5.57
N HIS A 115 16.07 -1.62 -6.57
CA HIS A 115 15.26 -0.75 -7.42
C HIS A 115 13.88 -0.43 -6.84
N LEU A 116 13.49 -1.11 -5.77
CA LEU A 116 12.23 -0.83 -5.08
C LEU A 116 12.47 0.32 -4.11
N LEU A 117 11.79 1.44 -4.34
CA LEU A 117 12.07 2.71 -3.68
C LEU A 117 11.12 3.03 -2.52
N ILE A 118 9.98 2.34 -2.48
CA ILE A 118 8.95 2.58 -1.47
C ILE A 118 8.13 1.32 -1.25
N GLU A 119 7.75 1.10 0.01
CA GLU A 119 6.80 0.06 0.41
C GLU A 119 5.76 0.71 1.31
N ILE A 120 4.49 0.37 1.15
CA ILE A 120 3.42 0.94 1.96
C ILE A 120 2.54 -0.18 2.49
N ASP A 121 2.32 -0.22 3.81
CA ASP A 121 1.28 -1.05 4.39
C ASP A 121 0.07 -0.17 4.76
N ALA A 122 -1.07 -0.80 5.00
CA ALA A 122 -2.29 -0.06 5.25
C ALA A 122 -3.21 -0.81 6.21
N ILE A 123 -4.03 -0.03 6.91
CA ILE A 123 -5.15 -0.54 7.70
C ILE A 123 -6.41 0.14 7.18
N ALA A 124 -7.42 -0.66 6.87
CA ALA A 124 -8.73 -0.15 6.47
C ALA A 124 -9.79 -0.60 7.48
N VAL A 125 -10.83 0.21 7.63
CA VAL A 125 -12.00 -0.13 8.44
C VAL A 125 -13.19 -0.15 7.50
N LEU A 126 -13.77 -1.32 7.34
CA LEU A 126 -14.86 -1.55 6.40
C LEU A 126 -16.21 -1.28 7.04
N ASP A 127 -17.18 -0.92 6.21
CA ASP A 127 -18.56 -0.75 6.69
C ASP A 127 -19.19 -2.09 7.00
N ASP A 128 -20.16 -2.09 7.88
CA ASP A 128 -20.92 -3.28 8.24
C ASP A 128 -21.77 -3.80 7.08
#